data_119fbc462cc171a80938b8b667c22d9e
#
_entry.id   119fbc462cc171a80938b8b667c22d9e
#
_cell.length_a   1.000
_cell.length_b   1.000
_cell.length_c   1.000
_cell.angle_alpha   90.00
_cell.angle_beta   90.00
_cell.angle_gamma   90.00
#
_symmetry.space_group_name_H-M   'P 1'
#
loop_
_entity.id
_entity.type
_entity.pdbx_description
1 polymer ?
#
loop_
_entity_poly.entity_id
_entity_poly.type
_entity_poly.pdbx_seq_one_letter_code
_entity_poly.pdbx_strand_id
1 'polypeptide(L)'
;MSDTKIKIDSLYKIFGNKPKEALEYVKQGVGKDELLEKHNHVLGLSDINIDIEDKSIQVIMGLSGSGKSTLIRHINRLIEPTAGNVLVDGSDVLQYDESTLRDFRRTRTAMVFQRFALMPHMTILKNVSLGLELQGKKEDEILNSAMKWIEKVGLNGYEDRYPQHLSGGMQQRVGLARALTNDTDILLMDEAFSALDPLIRKDMQDILLNLQAELHKTVVFITHDLDEALKIGDRIAILKDGIMDQEGLPVDILLSPKTEYVSSFVEDVNRSRVLKAKHIMEEANGSDLSKGMPVDENDFIESFIDRVVAEKPELIVVQDSDKKNIGSLTSKRLSEVLKK
;
A
#
# COMPACT_ATOMS: atom_id res chain seq x y z
N MET A 1 -1.44 9.66 19.59
CA MET A 1 -0.60 8.53 19.11
C MET A 1 -1.54 7.70 18.28
N SER A 2 -1.24 7.45 17.02
CA SER A 2 -2.01 6.50 16.20
C SER A 2 -1.83 5.11 16.80
N ASP A 3 -2.94 4.36 16.93
CA ASP A 3 -2.86 2.99 17.45
C ASP A 3 -2.28 2.08 16.37
N THR A 4 -1.28 1.29 16.72
CA THR A 4 -0.69 0.31 15.81
C THR A 4 -1.67 -0.84 15.60
N LYS A 5 -2.13 -1.05 14.36
CA LYS A 5 -3.05 -2.13 13.99
C LYS A 5 -2.31 -3.46 13.79
N ILE A 6 -1.20 -3.39 13.06
CA ILE A 6 -0.37 -4.58 12.76
C ILE A 6 1.06 -4.25 13.14
N LYS A 7 1.68 -5.10 13.96
CA LYS A 7 3.09 -5.01 14.28
C LYS A 7 3.80 -6.28 13.85
N ILE A 8 4.83 -6.12 13.05
CA ILE A 8 5.74 -7.19 12.66
C ILE A 8 7.06 -6.93 13.37
N ASP A 9 7.56 -7.93 14.09
CA ASP A 9 8.74 -7.81 14.95
C ASP A 9 9.74 -8.93 14.65
N SER A 10 10.93 -8.54 14.21
CA SER A 10 12.06 -9.41 13.90
C SER A 10 11.67 -10.62 13.05
N LEU A 11 10.90 -10.37 11.96
CA LEU A 11 10.35 -11.43 11.13
C LEU A 11 11.39 -11.96 10.14
N TYR A 12 11.62 -13.28 10.21
CA TYR A 12 12.49 -14.01 9.28
C TYR A 12 11.70 -15.07 8.53
N LYS A 13 11.96 -15.21 7.22
CA LYS A 13 11.49 -16.33 6.41
C LYS A 13 12.59 -16.91 5.56
N ILE A 14 12.88 -18.17 5.79
CA ILE A 14 13.82 -18.97 5.01
C ILE A 14 13.06 -20.17 4.45
N PHE A 15 13.19 -20.40 3.15
CA PHE A 15 12.64 -21.55 2.48
C PHE A 15 13.73 -22.60 2.27
N GLY A 16 13.40 -23.86 2.45
CA GLY A 16 14.32 -25.00 2.31
C GLY A 16 14.11 -26.02 3.42
N ASN A 17 14.97 -27.02 3.44
CA ASN A 17 14.98 -28.03 4.49
C ASN A 17 15.61 -27.43 5.78
N LYS A 18 14.99 -27.63 6.94
CA LYS A 18 15.51 -27.17 8.24
C LYS A 18 15.78 -25.65 8.31
N PRO A 19 14.79 -24.80 8.02
CA PRO A 19 14.98 -23.34 7.93
C PRO A 19 15.45 -22.71 9.26
N LYS A 20 15.17 -23.35 10.41
CA LYS A 20 15.63 -22.87 11.73
C LYS A 20 17.15 -23.03 11.91
N GLU A 21 17.76 -24.09 11.35
CA GLU A 21 19.22 -24.24 11.35
C GLU A 21 19.87 -23.19 10.43
N ALA A 22 19.26 -22.93 9.28
CA ALA A 22 19.72 -21.91 8.33
C ALA A 22 19.61 -20.48 8.86
N LEU A 23 18.72 -20.21 9.82
CA LEU A 23 18.58 -18.91 10.47
C LEU A 23 19.86 -18.47 11.18
N GLU A 24 20.60 -19.40 11.77
CA GLU A 24 21.86 -19.07 12.45
C GLU A 24 22.92 -18.52 11.47
N TYR A 25 22.96 -19.03 10.23
CA TYR A 25 23.84 -18.46 9.19
C TYR A 25 23.44 -17.05 8.82
N VAL A 26 22.12 -16.79 8.66
CA VAL A 26 21.60 -15.45 8.33
C VAL A 26 21.93 -14.46 9.45
N LYS A 27 21.77 -14.85 10.72
CA LYS A 27 22.14 -14.00 11.88
C LYS A 27 23.65 -13.73 11.98
N GLN A 28 24.49 -14.60 11.40
CA GLN A 28 25.94 -14.41 11.30
C GLN A 28 26.34 -13.55 10.08
N GLY A 29 25.36 -13.05 9.29
CA GLY A 29 25.60 -12.17 8.16
C GLY A 29 25.70 -12.87 6.80
N VAL A 30 25.34 -14.15 6.69
CA VAL A 30 25.27 -14.85 5.40
C VAL A 30 24.14 -14.25 4.58
N GLY A 31 24.47 -13.71 3.42
CA GLY A 31 23.53 -13.08 2.51
C GLY A 31 22.72 -14.09 1.68
N LYS A 32 21.78 -13.55 0.88
CA LYS A 32 20.80 -14.34 0.09
C LYS A 32 21.48 -15.30 -0.89
N ASP A 33 22.45 -14.81 -1.67
CA ASP A 33 23.12 -15.60 -2.69
C ASP A 33 24.00 -16.71 -2.07
N GLU A 34 24.75 -16.37 -1.05
CA GLU A 34 25.59 -17.33 -0.31
C GLU A 34 24.73 -18.39 0.40
N LEU A 35 23.60 -18.02 0.96
CA LEU A 35 22.66 -18.94 1.59
C LEU A 35 22.10 -19.96 0.60
N LEU A 36 21.84 -19.49 -0.64
CA LEU A 36 21.37 -20.36 -1.72
C LEU A 36 22.48 -21.28 -2.22
N GLU A 37 23.65 -20.73 -2.54
CA GLU A 37 24.76 -21.47 -3.18
C GLU A 37 25.39 -22.49 -2.25
N LYS A 38 25.65 -22.11 -0.98
CA LYS A 38 26.39 -22.95 -0.04
C LYS A 38 25.48 -23.82 0.85
N HIS A 39 24.26 -23.35 1.12
CA HIS A 39 23.36 -24.00 2.09
C HIS A 39 22.08 -24.50 1.45
N ASN A 40 21.82 -24.26 0.16
CA ASN A 40 20.62 -24.65 -0.58
C ASN A 40 19.32 -24.17 0.10
N HIS A 41 19.34 -22.95 0.63
CA HIS A 41 18.19 -22.28 1.23
C HIS A 41 17.93 -20.94 0.55
N VAL A 42 16.65 -20.54 0.45
CA VAL A 42 16.27 -19.26 -0.11
C VAL A 42 15.85 -18.31 1.02
N LEU A 43 16.57 -17.19 1.15
CA LEU A 43 16.20 -16.12 2.07
C LEU A 43 15.01 -15.35 1.47
N GLY A 44 13.86 -15.44 2.11
CA GLY A 44 12.66 -14.71 1.73
C GLY A 44 12.53 -13.38 2.47
N LEU A 45 12.77 -13.38 3.78
CA LEU A 45 12.74 -12.18 4.64
C LEU A 45 13.80 -12.30 5.73
N SER A 46 14.42 -11.18 6.08
CA SER A 46 15.43 -11.08 7.12
C SER A 46 15.20 -9.84 7.98
N ASP A 47 14.93 -10.07 9.26
CA ASP A 47 14.77 -9.05 10.30
C ASP A 47 13.80 -7.91 9.93
N ILE A 48 12.63 -8.27 9.42
CA ILE A 48 11.62 -7.27 9.08
C ILE A 48 10.95 -6.77 10.35
N ASN A 49 11.00 -5.45 10.53
CA ASN A 49 10.34 -4.72 11.59
C ASN A 49 9.48 -3.61 10.96
N ILE A 50 8.17 -3.61 11.22
CA ILE A 50 7.24 -2.61 10.71
C ILE A 50 6.02 -2.48 11.61
N ASP A 51 5.63 -1.25 11.89
CA ASP A 51 4.40 -0.88 12.61
C ASP A 51 3.42 -0.23 11.63
N ILE A 52 2.29 -0.88 11.38
CA ILE A 52 1.24 -0.40 10.48
C ILE A 52 0.13 0.23 11.32
N GLU A 53 -0.13 1.49 11.06
CA GLU A 53 -1.12 2.28 11.80
C GLU A 53 -2.55 1.85 11.46
N ASP A 54 -3.46 1.96 12.45
CA ASP A 54 -4.87 1.70 12.23
C ASP A 54 -5.45 2.71 11.22
N LYS A 55 -6.33 2.23 10.34
CA LYS A 55 -7.05 3.04 9.34
C LYS A 55 -6.14 3.77 8.34
N SER A 56 -4.94 3.28 8.13
CA SER A 56 -3.97 3.80 7.17
C SER A 56 -3.74 2.85 5.99
N ILE A 57 -3.14 3.38 4.94
CA ILE A 57 -2.63 2.60 3.81
C ILE A 57 -1.11 2.50 3.92
N GLN A 58 -0.62 1.32 4.33
CA GLN A 58 0.79 0.99 4.29
C GLN A 58 1.13 0.36 2.94
N VAL A 59 1.94 1.04 2.15
CA VAL A 59 2.47 0.46 0.91
C VAL A 59 3.76 -0.29 1.20
N ILE A 60 3.90 -1.48 0.61
CA ILE A 60 5.13 -2.27 0.59
C ILE A 60 5.58 -2.39 -0.85
N MET A 61 6.73 -1.80 -1.18
CA MET A 61 7.26 -1.83 -2.54
C MET A 61 8.65 -2.45 -2.64
N GLY A 62 9.12 -2.66 -3.86
CA GLY A 62 10.43 -3.23 -4.21
C GLY A 62 10.35 -4.05 -5.50
N LEU A 63 11.49 -4.44 -6.05
CA LEU A 63 11.56 -5.23 -7.27
C LEU A 63 11.01 -6.66 -7.08
N SER A 64 10.81 -7.37 -8.19
CA SER A 64 10.41 -8.79 -8.14
C SER A 64 11.42 -9.60 -7.32
N GLY A 65 10.92 -10.49 -6.46
CA GLY A 65 11.77 -11.31 -5.59
C GLY A 65 12.29 -10.61 -4.32
N SER A 66 11.88 -9.35 -4.03
CA SER A 66 12.30 -8.65 -2.80
C SER A 66 11.60 -9.12 -1.51
N GLY A 67 10.61 -10.02 -1.59
CA GLY A 67 9.94 -10.58 -0.41
C GLY A 67 8.55 -10.00 -0.10
N LYS A 68 8.03 -9.04 -0.86
CA LYS A 68 6.74 -8.36 -0.63
C LYS A 68 5.56 -9.30 -0.43
N SER A 69 5.31 -10.17 -1.41
CA SER A 69 4.21 -11.16 -1.33
C SER A 69 4.42 -12.19 -0.21
N THR A 70 5.67 -12.45 0.15
CA THR A 70 6.00 -13.27 1.31
C THR A 70 5.59 -12.54 2.59
N LEU A 71 5.95 -11.26 2.72
CA LEU A 71 5.65 -10.45 3.90
C LEU A 71 4.14 -10.34 4.16
N ILE A 72 3.36 -9.92 3.16
CA ILE A 72 1.90 -9.75 3.34
C ILE A 72 1.20 -11.06 3.75
N ARG A 73 1.68 -12.20 3.25
CA ARG A 73 1.11 -13.53 3.57
C ARG A 73 1.46 -14.03 4.97
N HIS A 74 2.37 -13.38 5.68
CA HIS A 74 2.58 -13.66 7.11
C HIS A 74 1.49 -12.97 7.96
N ILE A 75 0.96 -11.83 7.54
CA ILE A 75 -0.06 -11.08 8.28
C ILE A 75 -1.32 -11.94 8.50
N ASN A 76 -1.76 -12.67 7.48
CA ASN A 76 -2.89 -13.62 7.58
C ASN A 76 -2.43 -15.07 7.80
N ARG A 77 -1.14 -15.28 8.10
CA ARG A 77 -0.51 -16.58 8.36
C ARG A 77 -0.78 -17.62 7.26
N LEU A 78 -0.86 -17.19 5.99
CA LEU A 78 -0.83 -18.10 4.85
C LEU A 78 0.56 -18.72 4.67
N ILE A 79 1.59 -18.07 5.20
CA ILE A 79 2.96 -18.55 5.29
C ILE A 79 3.39 -18.45 6.75
N GLU A 80 3.94 -19.54 7.28
CA GLU A 80 4.54 -19.55 8.61
C GLU A 80 5.95 -18.93 8.56
N PRO A 81 6.31 -18.01 9.46
CA PRO A 81 7.67 -17.49 9.55
C PRO A 81 8.65 -18.55 10.05
N THR A 82 9.93 -18.30 9.82
CA THR A 82 11.02 -19.09 10.43
C THR A 82 11.27 -18.61 11.86
N ALA A 83 11.18 -17.31 12.11
CA ALA A 83 11.26 -16.67 13.43
C ALA A 83 10.59 -15.28 13.38
N GLY A 84 10.39 -14.69 14.54
CA GLY A 84 9.75 -13.38 14.72
C GLY A 84 8.27 -13.50 15.07
N ASN A 85 7.60 -12.35 15.20
CA ASN A 85 6.21 -12.27 15.62
C ASN A 85 5.38 -11.39 14.65
N VAL A 86 4.08 -11.67 14.59
CA VAL A 86 3.10 -10.86 13.86
C VAL A 86 1.92 -10.60 14.79
N LEU A 87 1.82 -9.38 15.28
CA LEU A 87 0.75 -8.97 16.18
C LEU A 87 -0.31 -8.18 15.41
N VAL A 88 -1.57 -8.52 15.64
CA VAL A 88 -2.74 -7.77 15.16
C VAL A 88 -3.57 -7.37 16.36
N ASP A 89 -3.81 -6.07 16.54
CA ASP A 89 -4.44 -5.53 17.76
C ASP A 89 -3.78 -6.07 19.05
N GLY A 90 -2.45 -6.18 19.05
CA GLY A 90 -1.65 -6.67 20.18
C GLY A 90 -1.65 -8.19 20.38
N SER A 91 -2.41 -8.95 19.60
CA SER A 91 -2.48 -10.43 19.68
C SER A 91 -1.58 -11.07 18.63
N ASP A 92 -0.69 -11.98 19.05
CA ASP A 92 0.20 -12.68 18.13
C ASP A 92 -0.55 -13.76 17.35
N VAL A 93 -0.72 -13.53 16.03
CA VAL A 93 -1.45 -14.44 15.14
C VAL A 93 -0.74 -15.81 14.98
N LEU A 94 0.54 -15.89 15.34
CA LEU A 94 1.31 -17.13 15.27
C LEU A 94 0.93 -18.10 16.39
N GLN A 95 0.30 -17.60 17.47
CA GLN A 95 -0.16 -18.42 18.60
C GLN A 95 -1.61 -18.92 18.43
N TYR A 96 -2.32 -18.50 17.39
CA TYR A 96 -3.69 -18.95 17.16
C TYR A 96 -3.71 -20.43 16.81
N ASP A 97 -4.64 -21.17 17.42
CA ASP A 97 -5.00 -22.51 16.98
C ASP A 97 -5.72 -22.47 15.63
N GLU A 98 -5.99 -23.64 15.04
CA GLU A 98 -6.63 -23.73 13.72
C GLU A 98 -8.03 -23.07 13.68
N SER A 99 -8.79 -23.13 14.76
CA SER A 99 -10.14 -22.59 14.82
C SER A 99 -10.08 -21.07 14.89
N THR A 100 -9.28 -20.52 15.78
CA THR A 100 -9.06 -19.08 15.94
C THR A 100 -8.45 -18.46 14.68
N LEU A 101 -7.47 -19.15 14.05
CA LEU A 101 -6.87 -18.70 12.80
C LEU A 101 -7.88 -18.67 11.65
N ARG A 102 -8.78 -19.66 11.58
CA ARG A 102 -9.86 -19.69 10.57
C ARG A 102 -10.82 -18.52 10.78
N ASP A 103 -11.20 -18.24 12.03
CA ASP A 103 -12.08 -17.12 12.37
C ASP A 103 -11.41 -15.77 12.10
N PHE A 104 -10.14 -15.62 12.43
CA PHE A 104 -9.33 -14.45 12.10
C PHE A 104 -9.30 -14.18 10.59
N ARG A 105 -9.01 -15.19 9.77
CA ARG A 105 -9.00 -15.05 8.31
C ARG A 105 -10.37 -14.72 7.73
N ARG A 106 -11.44 -15.21 8.34
CA ARG A 106 -12.80 -15.08 7.87
C ARG A 106 -13.43 -13.74 8.25
N THR A 107 -13.06 -13.17 9.42
CA THR A 107 -13.74 -12.01 9.99
C THR A 107 -12.86 -10.77 10.13
N ARG A 108 -11.54 -10.92 10.19
CA ARG A 108 -10.62 -9.80 10.45
C ARG A 108 -9.78 -9.39 9.24
N THR A 109 -9.55 -10.29 8.29
CA THR A 109 -8.72 -10.02 7.12
C THR A 109 -9.42 -10.38 5.83
N ALA A 110 -9.24 -9.55 4.79
CA ALA A 110 -9.59 -9.90 3.42
C ALA A 110 -8.36 -9.76 2.53
N MET A 111 -8.27 -10.55 1.46
CA MET A 111 -7.13 -10.49 0.56
C MET A 111 -7.55 -10.41 -0.90
N VAL A 112 -6.96 -9.44 -1.61
CA VAL A 112 -7.03 -9.30 -3.07
C VAL A 112 -5.72 -9.80 -3.65
N PHE A 113 -5.80 -10.76 -4.58
CA PHE A 113 -4.64 -11.42 -5.16
C PHE A 113 -4.31 -10.86 -6.55
N GLN A 114 -3.06 -10.92 -6.93
CA GLN A 114 -2.55 -10.51 -8.24
C GLN A 114 -3.27 -11.18 -9.42
N ARG A 115 -3.62 -12.47 -9.31
CA ARG A 115 -4.33 -13.27 -10.32
C ARG A 115 -5.81 -13.45 -10.01
N PHE A 116 -6.46 -12.42 -9.46
CA PHE A 116 -7.89 -12.34 -9.14
C PHE A 116 -8.42 -13.43 -8.19
N ALA A 117 -7.93 -14.65 -8.29
CA ALA A 117 -8.33 -15.83 -7.50
C ALA A 117 -9.86 -16.04 -7.44
N LEU A 118 -10.58 -15.74 -8.53
CA LEU A 118 -12.01 -15.97 -8.64
C LEU A 118 -12.29 -17.45 -8.85
N MET A 119 -13.42 -17.93 -8.33
CA MET A 119 -13.91 -19.27 -8.56
C MET A 119 -14.54 -19.34 -9.96
N PRO A 120 -13.91 -20.03 -10.93
CA PRO A 120 -14.32 -19.96 -12.34
C PRO A 120 -15.69 -20.59 -12.62
N HIS A 121 -16.13 -21.49 -11.75
CA HIS A 121 -17.41 -22.19 -11.81
C HIS A 121 -18.55 -21.50 -11.06
N MET A 122 -18.26 -20.33 -10.44
CA MET A 122 -19.24 -19.52 -9.72
C MET A 122 -19.55 -18.25 -10.50
N THR A 123 -20.79 -17.76 -10.41
CA THR A 123 -21.17 -16.45 -10.95
C THR A 123 -20.44 -15.32 -10.21
N ILE A 124 -20.53 -14.11 -10.73
CA ILE A 124 -19.97 -12.92 -10.08
C ILE A 124 -20.62 -12.71 -8.71
N LEU A 125 -21.95 -12.78 -8.63
CA LEU A 125 -22.67 -12.68 -7.36
C LEU A 125 -22.15 -13.71 -6.34
N LYS A 126 -22.01 -14.96 -6.73
CA LYS A 126 -21.50 -16.03 -5.84
C LYS A 126 -20.03 -15.83 -5.47
N ASN A 127 -19.21 -15.31 -6.36
CA ASN A 127 -17.83 -14.96 -6.01
C ASN A 127 -17.77 -13.85 -4.96
N VAL A 128 -18.60 -12.82 -5.08
CA VAL A 128 -18.65 -11.69 -4.16
C VAL A 128 -19.27 -12.10 -2.81
N SER A 129 -20.30 -12.94 -2.81
CA SER A 129 -21.00 -13.39 -1.60
C SER A 129 -20.25 -14.46 -0.80
N LEU A 130 -19.27 -15.14 -1.38
CA LEU A 130 -18.61 -16.33 -0.84
C LEU A 130 -18.12 -16.16 0.61
N GLY A 131 -17.53 -15.00 0.93
CA GLY A 131 -17.00 -14.75 2.27
C GLY A 131 -18.09 -14.66 3.33
N LEU A 132 -19.23 -14.02 3.03
CA LEU A 132 -20.37 -13.94 3.94
C LEU A 132 -21.07 -15.29 4.12
N GLU A 133 -21.12 -16.10 3.07
CA GLU A 133 -21.62 -17.48 3.14
C GLU A 133 -20.76 -18.31 4.11
N LEU A 134 -19.42 -18.18 4.01
CA LEU A 134 -18.49 -18.85 4.94
C LEU A 134 -18.57 -18.31 6.38
N GLN A 135 -19.00 -17.05 6.56
CA GLN A 135 -19.30 -16.49 7.88
C GLN A 135 -20.64 -16.97 8.46
N GLY A 136 -21.47 -17.66 7.67
CA GLY A 136 -22.78 -18.14 8.11
C GLY A 136 -23.82 -17.04 8.23
N LYS A 137 -23.70 -15.95 7.46
CA LYS A 137 -24.66 -14.85 7.42
C LYS A 137 -25.98 -15.29 6.79
N LYS A 138 -27.07 -14.55 7.05
CA LYS A 138 -28.38 -14.83 6.46
C LYS A 138 -28.39 -14.48 4.98
N GLU A 139 -29.17 -15.22 4.18
CA GLU A 139 -29.24 -15.07 2.74
C GLU A 139 -29.58 -13.65 2.29
N ASP A 140 -30.53 -12.99 2.96
CA ASP A 140 -30.91 -11.59 2.66
C ASP A 140 -29.76 -10.60 2.94
N GLU A 141 -28.99 -10.79 4.03
CA GLU A 141 -27.80 -9.99 4.33
C GLU A 141 -26.72 -10.19 3.27
N ILE A 142 -26.49 -11.44 2.88
CA ILE A 142 -25.50 -11.82 1.85
C ILE A 142 -25.85 -11.14 0.54
N LEU A 143 -27.09 -11.30 0.08
CA LEU A 143 -27.53 -10.75 -1.21
C LEU A 143 -27.43 -9.22 -1.22
N ASN A 144 -27.96 -8.55 -0.19
CA ASN A 144 -27.95 -7.09 -0.10
C ASN A 144 -26.51 -6.54 -0.08
N SER A 145 -25.61 -7.15 0.70
CA SER A 145 -24.24 -6.72 0.78
C SER A 145 -23.50 -6.97 -0.54
N ALA A 146 -23.65 -8.15 -1.14
CA ALA A 146 -23.00 -8.48 -2.40
C ALA A 146 -23.45 -7.55 -3.54
N MET A 147 -24.75 -7.29 -3.67
CA MET A 147 -25.30 -6.37 -4.67
C MET A 147 -24.80 -4.95 -4.47
N LYS A 148 -24.77 -4.45 -3.22
CA LYS A 148 -24.20 -3.14 -2.90
C LYS A 148 -22.75 -3.00 -3.41
N TRP A 149 -21.91 -4.01 -3.18
CA TRP A 149 -20.51 -3.96 -3.59
C TRP A 149 -20.32 -4.14 -5.09
N ILE A 150 -21.14 -4.99 -5.74
CA ILE A 150 -21.17 -5.12 -7.21
C ILE A 150 -21.49 -3.75 -7.85
N GLU A 151 -22.48 -3.03 -7.31
CA GLU A 151 -22.84 -1.68 -7.75
C GLU A 151 -21.68 -0.70 -7.54
N LYS A 152 -21.11 -0.63 -6.33
CA LYS A 152 -20.01 0.30 -5.99
C LYS A 152 -18.77 0.13 -6.87
N VAL A 153 -18.49 -1.09 -7.35
CA VAL A 153 -17.38 -1.33 -8.27
C VAL A 153 -17.77 -1.23 -9.75
N GLY A 154 -19.01 -0.82 -10.06
CA GLY A 154 -19.50 -0.61 -11.41
C GLY A 154 -19.69 -1.88 -12.22
N LEU A 155 -20.21 -2.94 -11.62
CA LEU A 155 -20.46 -4.24 -12.25
C LEU A 155 -21.94 -4.63 -12.30
N ASN A 156 -22.87 -3.63 -12.25
CA ASN A 156 -24.30 -3.88 -12.36
C ASN A 156 -24.64 -4.54 -13.71
N GLY A 157 -25.49 -5.57 -13.65
CA GLY A 157 -25.92 -6.37 -14.81
C GLY A 157 -24.96 -7.50 -15.17
N TYR A 158 -23.91 -7.72 -14.37
CA TYR A 158 -22.96 -8.82 -14.55
C TYR A 158 -23.08 -9.89 -13.46
N GLU A 159 -24.07 -9.82 -12.58
CA GLU A 159 -24.23 -10.66 -11.39
C GLU A 159 -24.26 -12.14 -11.73
N ASP A 160 -24.97 -12.51 -12.80
CA ASP A 160 -25.14 -13.89 -13.26
C ASP A 160 -24.07 -14.34 -14.26
N ARG A 161 -23.12 -13.45 -14.61
CA ARG A 161 -21.99 -13.80 -15.48
C ARG A 161 -20.93 -14.58 -14.72
N TYR A 162 -20.10 -15.31 -15.44
CA TYR A 162 -18.96 -16.03 -14.92
C TYR A 162 -17.66 -15.26 -15.18
N PRO A 163 -16.58 -15.49 -14.39
CA PRO A 163 -15.31 -14.77 -14.55
C PRO A 163 -14.77 -14.78 -15.98
N GLN A 164 -14.90 -15.88 -16.70
CA GLN A 164 -14.44 -16.01 -18.09
C GLN A 164 -15.12 -15.06 -19.09
N HIS A 165 -16.27 -14.48 -18.74
CA HIS A 165 -17.01 -13.53 -19.59
C HIS A 165 -16.60 -12.08 -19.32
N LEU A 166 -15.63 -11.83 -18.40
CA LEU A 166 -15.20 -10.49 -17.98
C LEU A 166 -13.78 -10.19 -18.45
N SER A 167 -13.52 -8.91 -18.73
CA SER A 167 -12.15 -8.44 -18.92
C SER A 167 -11.33 -8.54 -17.64
N GLY A 168 -9.99 -8.48 -17.72
CA GLY A 168 -9.11 -8.53 -16.55
C GLY A 168 -9.43 -7.45 -15.52
N GLY A 169 -9.70 -6.22 -15.97
CA GLY A 169 -10.11 -5.13 -15.09
C GLY A 169 -11.45 -5.39 -14.38
N MET A 170 -12.43 -5.97 -15.07
CA MET A 170 -13.69 -6.37 -14.44
C MET A 170 -13.49 -7.50 -13.42
N GLN A 171 -12.65 -8.50 -13.74
CA GLN A 171 -12.32 -9.56 -12.78
C GLN A 171 -11.64 -9.00 -11.52
N GLN A 172 -10.78 -7.98 -11.66
CA GLN A 172 -10.16 -7.29 -10.54
C GLN A 172 -11.20 -6.57 -9.67
N ARG A 173 -12.17 -5.90 -10.28
CA ARG A 173 -13.31 -5.27 -9.57
C ARG A 173 -14.12 -6.30 -8.80
N VAL A 174 -14.34 -7.50 -9.35
CA VAL A 174 -14.99 -8.61 -8.63
C VAL A 174 -14.15 -9.03 -7.42
N GLY A 175 -12.83 -9.17 -7.57
CA GLY A 175 -11.92 -9.51 -6.48
C GLY A 175 -11.95 -8.47 -5.36
N LEU A 176 -12.00 -7.18 -5.70
CA LEU A 176 -12.13 -6.09 -4.73
C LEU A 176 -13.50 -6.12 -4.05
N ALA A 177 -14.60 -6.25 -4.81
CA ALA A 177 -15.95 -6.38 -4.25
C ALA A 177 -16.05 -7.55 -3.26
N ARG A 178 -15.51 -8.72 -3.62
CA ARG A 178 -15.46 -9.89 -2.73
C ARG A 178 -14.72 -9.62 -1.42
N ALA A 179 -13.59 -8.92 -1.50
CA ALA A 179 -12.80 -8.58 -0.31
C ALA A 179 -13.55 -7.61 0.61
N LEU A 180 -14.22 -6.61 0.04
CA LEU A 180 -14.94 -5.57 0.77
C LEU A 180 -16.28 -6.06 1.33
N THR A 181 -16.93 -7.01 0.68
CA THR A 181 -18.21 -7.60 1.12
C THR A 181 -18.09 -8.25 2.51
N ASN A 182 -16.91 -8.77 2.86
CA ASN A 182 -16.67 -9.42 4.15
C ASN A 182 -16.65 -8.46 5.34
N ASP A 183 -16.60 -7.15 5.11
CA ASP A 183 -16.53 -6.08 6.11
C ASP A 183 -15.44 -6.30 7.18
N THR A 184 -14.26 -6.73 6.74
CA THR A 184 -13.09 -6.94 7.60
C THR A 184 -12.35 -5.64 7.87
N ASP A 185 -11.62 -5.56 8.99
CA ASP A 185 -10.84 -4.37 9.37
C ASP A 185 -9.58 -4.20 8.52
N ILE A 186 -8.99 -5.31 8.06
CA ILE A 186 -7.71 -5.36 7.37
C ILE A 186 -7.91 -5.84 5.94
N LEU A 187 -7.42 -5.06 4.98
CA LEU A 187 -7.41 -5.39 3.56
C LEU A 187 -5.98 -5.59 3.09
N LEU A 188 -5.66 -6.79 2.66
CA LEU A 188 -4.35 -7.18 2.12
C LEU A 188 -4.42 -7.21 0.58
N MET A 189 -3.58 -6.44 -0.11
CA MET A 189 -3.59 -6.32 -1.57
C MET A 189 -2.22 -6.69 -2.15
N ASP A 190 -2.13 -7.87 -2.76
CA ASP A 190 -0.88 -8.41 -3.34
C ASP A 190 -0.82 -8.10 -4.84
N GLU A 191 -0.12 -7.01 -5.22
CA GLU A 191 0.01 -6.50 -6.60
C GLU A 191 -1.33 -6.43 -7.35
N ALA A 192 -2.36 -5.97 -6.66
CA ALA A 192 -3.75 -6.06 -7.10
C ALA A 192 -4.02 -5.36 -8.43
N PHE A 193 -3.27 -4.35 -8.81
CA PHE A 193 -3.50 -3.56 -10.01
C PHE A 193 -2.43 -3.73 -11.11
N SER A 194 -1.41 -4.57 -10.88
CA SER A 194 -0.27 -4.72 -11.79
C SER A 194 -0.63 -5.26 -13.19
N ALA A 195 -1.68 -6.08 -13.27
CA ALA A 195 -2.14 -6.69 -14.53
C ALA A 195 -3.15 -5.83 -15.32
N LEU A 196 -3.47 -4.62 -14.83
CA LEU A 196 -4.45 -3.71 -15.45
C LEU A 196 -3.77 -2.75 -16.41
N ASP A 197 -4.51 -2.36 -17.47
CA ASP A 197 -4.08 -1.26 -18.32
C ASP A 197 -4.09 0.08 -17.54
N PRO A 198 -3.33 1.11 -17.99
CA PRO A 198 -3.13 2.33 -17.20
C PRO A 198 -4.43 3.08 -16.84
N LEU A 199 -5.42 3.07 -17.72
CA LEU A 199 -6.68 3.77 -17.47
C LEU A 199 -7.50 3.07 -16.38
N ILE A 200 -7.69 1.76 -16.52
CA ILE A 200 -8.42 0.96 -15.54
C ILE A 200 -7.68 0.95 -14.20
N ARG A 201 -6.35 0.91 -14.20
CA ARG A 201 -5.53 1.00 -12.98
C ARG A 201 -5.80 2.29 -12.23
N LYS A 202 -5.82 3.44 -12.94
CA LYS A 202 -6.14 4.74 -12.34
C LYS A 202 -7.54 4.75 -11.70
N ASP A 203 -8.54 4.24 -12.42
CA ASP A 203 -9.90 4.13 -11.90
C ASP A 203 -9.97 3.27 -10.62
N MET A 204 -9.23 2.15 -10.59
CA MET A 204 -9.19 1.26 -9.42
C MET A 204 -8.49 1.88 -8.22
N GLN A 205 -7.44 2.67 -8.45
CA GLN A 205 -6.78 3.44 -7.39
C GLN A 205 -7.74 4.49 -6.81
N ASP A 206 -8.46 5.22 -7.66
CA ASP A 206 -9.42 6.24 -7.22
C ASP A 206 -10.60 5.60 -6.45
N ILE A 207 -11.09 4.45 -6.89
CA ILE A 207 -12.07 3.64 -6.14
C ILE A 207 -11.51 3.25 -4.76
N LEU A 208 -10.28 2.75 -4.68
CA LEU A 208 -9.66 2.36 -3.41
C LEU A 208 -9.55 3.54 -2.44
N LEU A 209 -9.07 4.70 -2.91
CA LEU A 209 -8.93 5.91 -2.11
C LEU A 209 -10.28 6.42 -1.59
N ASN A 210 -11.31 6.45 -2.45
CA ASN A 210 -12.67 6.84 -2.05
C ASN A 210 -13.25 5.88 -1.01
N LEU A 211 -13.06 4.57 -1.19
CA LEU A 211 -13.49 3.56 -0.22
C LEU A 211 -12.73 3.65 1.09
N GLN A 212 -11.44 3.94 1.06
CA GLN A 212 -10.63 4.13 2.26
C GLN A 212 -11.11 5.34 3.07
N ALA A 213 -11.42 6.45 2.41
CA ALA A 213 -11.98 7.64 3.05
C ALA A 213 -13.38 7.38 3.68
N GLU A 214 -14.18 6.47 3.09
CA GLU A 214 -15.52 6.10 3.60
C GLU A 214 -15.45 5.06 4.73
N LEU A 215 -14.59 4.04 4.57
CA LEU A 215 -14.63 2.83 5.39
C LEU A 215 -13.58 2.80 6.50
N HIS A 216 -12.56 3.64 6.40
CA HIS A 216 -11.45 3.73 7.36
C HIS A 216 -10.81 2.37 7.69
N LYS A 217 -10.57 1.53 6.67
CA LYS A 217 -9.93 0.22 6.85
C LYS A 217 -8.41 0.36 6.89
N THR A 218 -7.73 -0.56 7.57
CA THR A 218 -6.28 -0.68 7.47
C THR A 218 -5.93 -1.47 6.22
N VAL A 219 -5.16 -0.87 5.32
CA VAL A 219 -4.81 -1.47 4.03
C VAL A 219 -3.30 -1.73 3.98
N VAL A 220 -2.92 -2.95 3.63
CA VAL A 220 -1.53 -3.27 3.26
C VAL A 220 -1.49 -3.53 1.77
N PHE A 221 -0.81 -2.66 1.04
CA PHE A 221 -0.82 -2.63 -0.42
C PHE A 221 0.57 -2.92 -0.98
N ILE A 222 0.69 -3.96 -1.79
CA ILE A 222 1.94 -4.31 -2.47
C ILE A 222 1.92 -3.79 -3.89
N THR A 223 2.99 -3.09 -4.27
CA THR A 223 3.26 -2.69 -5.65
C THR A 223 4.77 -2.68 -5.95
N HIS A 224 5.10 -2.69 -7.23
CA HIS A 224 6.45 -2.38 -7.73
C HIS A 224 6.51 -1.02 -8.46
N ASP A 225 5.37 -0.32 -8.54
CA ASP A 225 5.19 0.97 -9.20
C ASP A 225 5.24 2.09 -8.15
N LEU A 226 6.25 2.97 -8.26
CA LEU A 226 6.44 4.05 -7.29
C LEU A 226 5.36 5.13 -7.42
N ASP A 227 4.89 5.46 -8.62
CA ASP A 227 3.81 6.45 -8.80
C ASP A 227 2.54 5.98 -8.10
N GLU A 228 2.26 4.67 -8.17
CA GLU A 228 1.17 4.06 -7.43
C GLU A 228 1.38 4.17 -5.92
N ALA A 229 2.58 3.84 -5.42
CA ALA A 229 2.92 3.93 -4.00
C ALA A 229 2.77 5.36 -3.45
N LEU A 230 3.27 6.35 -4.21
CA LEU A 230 3.21 7.76 -3.86
C LEU A 230 1.78 8.33 -3.88
N LYS A 231 0.92 7.80 -4.78
CA LYS A 231 -0.48 8.23 -4.90
C LYS A 231 -1.36 7.66 -3.78
N ILE A 232 -1.16 6.39 -3.41
CA ILE A 232 -2.10 5.66 -2.56
C ILE A 232 -1.65 5.64 -1.09
N GLY A 233 -0.33 5.56 -0.84
CA GLY A 233 0.23 5.26 0.48
C GLY A 233 0.22 6.44 1.43
N ASP A 234 -0.20 6.20 2.66
CA ASP A 234 0.09 7.07 3.79
C ASP A 234 1.55 6.88 4.24
N ARG A 235 2.03 5.65 4.21
CA ARG A 235 3.43 5.28 4.46
C ARG A 235 3.92 4.27 3.42
N ILE A 236 5.20 4.32 3.10
CA ILE A 236 5.85 3.44 2.12
C ILE A 236 7.03 2.73 2.79
N ALA A 237 7.05 1.41 2.68
CA ALA A 237 8.17 0.56 3.07
C ALA A 237 8.79 -0.06 1.82
N ILE A 238 10.07 0.13 1.60
CA ILE A 238 10.80 -0.38 0.42
C ILE A 238 11.64 -1.58 0.85
N LEU A 239 11.40 -2.72 0.19
CA LEU A 239 12.11 -3.96 0.43
C LEU A 239 13.12 -4.24 -0.69
N LYS A 240 14.33 -4.66 -0.28
CA LYS A 240 15.37 -5.17 -1.15
C LYS A 240 15.91 -6.50 -0.59
N ASP A 241 15.91 -7.55 -1.40
CA ASP A 241 16.49 -8.86 -1.06
C ASP A 241 16.03 -9.44 0.29
N GLY A 242 14.77 -9.19 0.65
CA GLY A 242 14.18 -9.66 1.90
C GLY A 242 14.46 -8.78 3.12
N ILE A 243 15.08 -7.61 2.95
CA ILE A 243 15.43 -6.66 4.01
C ILE A 243 14.64 -5.37 3.78
N MET A 244 14.28 -4.67 4.88
CA MET A 244 13.74 -3.32 4.82
C MET A 244 14.86 -2.32 4.50
N ASP A 245 14.80 -1.69 3.33
CA ASP A 245 15.81 -0.73 2.87
C ASP A 245 15.49 0.69 3.36
N GLN A 246 14.25 1.12 3.20
CA GLN A 246 13.76 2.39 3.76
C GLN A 246 12.27 2.31 4.07
N GLU A 247 11.85 3.00 5.14
CA GLU A 247 10.45 3.28 5.45
C GLU A 247 10.27 4.75 5.77
N GLY A 248 9.11 5.33 5.37
CA GLY A 248 8.77 6.72 5.66
C GLY A 248 7.48 7.18 4.99
N LEU A 249 7.21 8.48 5.12
CA LEU A 249 6.14 9.13 4.36
C LEU A 249 6.51 9.17 2.87
N PRO A 250 5.55 9.22 1.95
CA PRO A 250 5.82 9.36 0.50
C PRO A 250 6.79 10.50 0.18
N VAL A 251 6.66 11.61 0.87
CA VAL A 251 7.51 12.79 0.72
C VAL A 251 8.95 12.55 1.16
N ASP A 252 9.15 11.78 2.23
CA ASP A 252 10.49 11.44 2.74
C ASP A 252 11.23 10.49 1.77
N ILE A 253 10.50 9.52 1.21
CA ILE A 253 11.03 8.62 0.18
C ILE A 253 11.50 9.41 -1.04
N LEU A 254 10.71 10.39 -1.46
CA LEU A 254 10.97 11.17 -2.67
C LEU A 254 12.10 12.21 -2.50
N LEU A 255 12.14 12.90 -1.35
CA LEU A 255 13.08 14.01 -1.11
C LEU A 255 14.37 13.58 -0.39
N SER A 256 14.34 12.46 0.33
CA SER A 256 15.45 12.01 1.18
C SER A 256 15.69 10.51 1.03
N PRO A 257 15.98 10.02 -0.19
CA PRO A 257 16.32 8.61 -0.39
C PRO A 257 17.60 8.27 0.38
N LYS A 258 17.55 7.19 1.18
CA LYS A 258 18.65 6.79 2.08
C LYS A 258 19.72 5.95 1.40
N THR A 259 19.38 5.27 0.31
CA THR A 259 20.26 4.33 -0.39
C THR A 259 20.23 4.61 -1.89
N GLU A 260 21.27 4.14 -2.61
CA GLU A 260 21.28 4.19 -4.08
C GLU A 260 20.11 3.41 -4.69
N TYR A 261 19.69 2.32 -4.04
CA TYR A 261 18.54 1.53 -4.48
C TYR A 261 17.24 2.34 -4.43
N VAL A 262 16.98 3.05 -3.33
CA VAL A 262 15.81 3.93 -3.24
C VAL A 262 15.94 5.11 -4.21
N SER A 263 17.15 5.69 -4.34
CA SER A 263 17.41 6.77 -5.29
C SER A 263 17.04 6.39 -6.71
N SER A 264 17.35 5.15 -7.14
CA SER A 264 17.01 4.66 -8.48
C SER A 264 15.51 4.56 -8.76
N PHE A 265 14.67 4.37 -7.73
CA PHE A 265 13.22 4.42 -7.90
C PHE A 265 12.68 5.83 -8.09
N VAL A 266 13.26 6.81 -7.39
CA VAL A 266 12.74 8.19 -7.39
C VAL A 266 13.32 9.06 -8.51
N GLU A 267 14.29 8.54 -9.26
CA GLU A 267 15.00 9.27 -10.30
C GLU A 267 14.06 9.76 -11.41
N ASP A 268 13.13 8.91 -11.87
CA ASP A 268 12.24 9.22 -12.99
C ASP A 268 10.88 9.79 -12.58
N VAL A 269 10.66 10.00 -11.26
CA VAL A 269 9.37 10.50 -10.75
C VAL A 269 9.16 11.98 -11.09
N ASN A 270 8.02 12.29 -11.67
CA ASN A 270 7.59 13.68 -11.82
C ASN A 270 7.17 14.28 -10.48
N ARG A 271 8.13 14.89 -9.79
CA ARG A 271 7.96 15.47 -8.45
C ARG A 271 6.85 16.52 -8.38
N SER A 272 6.58 17.24 -9.48
CA SER A 272 5.54 18.27 -9.49
C SER A 272 4.11 17.71 -9.31
N ARG A 273 3.90 16.44 -9.68
CA ARG A 273 2.62 15.73 -9.55
C ARG A 273 2.38 15.12 -8.19
N VAL A 274 3.42 14.98 -7.39
CA VAL A 274 3.38 14.29 -6.10
C VAL A 274 3.53 15.27 -4.94
N LEU A 275 4.38 16.29 -5.10
CA LEU A 275 4.68 17.23 -4.04
C LEU A 275 3.66 18.35 -4.00
N LYS A 276 3.19 18.63 -2.79
CA LYS A 276 2.32 19.76 -2.45
C LYS A 276 3.16 20.92 -1.93
N ALA A 277 2.61 22.14 -1.97
CA ALA A 277 3.28 23.35 -1.49
C ALA A 277 3.79 23.19 -0.05
N LYS A 278 3.00 22.61 0.85
CA LYS A 278 3.37 22.37 2.25
C LYS A 278 4.59 21.45 2.45
N HIS A 279 4.87 20.55 1.48
CA HIS A 279 5.98 19.60 1.59
C HIS A 279 7.34 20.23 1.34
N ILE A 280 7.37 21.41 0.70
CA ILE A 280 8.61 22.05 0.26
C ILE A 280 8.75 23.49 0.76
N MET A 281 7.71 24.03 1.43
CA MET A 281 7.75 25.38 2.01
C MET A 281 8.80 25.47 3.12
N GLU A 282 9.30 26.67 3.29
CA GLU A 282 10.12 27.08 4.42
C GLU A 282 9.26 27.90 5.41
N GLU A 283 9.57 27.83 6.69
CA GLU A 283 8.88 28.64 7.68
C GLU A 283 9.04 30.13 7.33
N ALA A 284 8.01 30.91 7.61
CA ALA A 284 7.95 32.32 7.28
C ALA A 284 8.87 33.16 8.21
N ASN A 285 10.17 33.03 8.06
CA ASN A 285 11.15 33.75 8.86
C ASN A 285 11.39 35.16 8.32
N GLY A 286 10.61 36.17 8.84
CA GLY A 286 10.91 37.57 8.66
C GLY A 286 10.68 38.19 7.27
N SER A 287 10.18 37.45 6.31
CA SER A 287 9.83 37.93 4.96
C SER A 287 8.49 38.64 4.96
N ASP A 288 8.38 39.73 4.21
CA ASP A 288 7.08 40.40 3.98
C ASP A 288 6.23 39.55 3.06
N LEU A 289 5.34 38.73 3.66
CA LEU A 289 4.45 37.81 2.95
C LEU A 289 3.31 38.52 2.21
N SER A 290 3.19 39.83 2.33
CA SER A 290 2.06 40.60 1.75
C SER A 290 2.11 40.72 0.24
N LYS A 291 3.28 40.54 -0.40
CA LYS A 291 3.53 40.73 -1.83
C LYS A 291 3.77 39.43 -2.62
N GLY A 292 3.71 38.28 -1.97
CA GLY A 292 3.96 37.01 -2.62
C GLY A 292 2.74 36.47 -3.40
N MET A 293 3.00 35.59 -4.34
CA MET A 293 1.96 34.84 -5.06
C MET A 293 1.33 33.80 -4.13
N PRO A 294 0.03 33.88 -3.80
CA PRO A 294 -0.59 32.91 -2.89
C PRO A 294 -0.84 31.57 -3.57
N VAL A 295 -0.58 30.47 -2.83
CA VAL A 295 -0.92 29.10 -3.19
C VAL A 295 -1.48 28.39 -1.94
N ASP A 296 -2.39 27.43 -2.14
CA ASP A 296 -2.88 26.60 -1.02
C ASP A 296 -1.83 25.58 -0.59
N GLU A 297 -1.75 25.29 0.70
CA GLU A 297 -0.80 24.31 1.25
C GLU A 297 -0.92 22.93 0.63
N ASN A 298 -2.12 22.57 0.18
CA ASN A 298 -2.45 21.29 -0.43
C ASN A 298 -2.37 21.27 -1.96
N ASP A 299 -2.08 22.43 -2.58
CA ASP A 299 -1.87 22.52 -4.02
C ASP A 299 -0.64 21.71 -4.45
N PHE A 300 -0.81 20.86 -5.45
CA PHE A 300 0.33 20.20 -6.10
C PHE A 300 1.16 21.22 -6.89
N ILE A 301 2.48 21.03 -6.92
CA ILE A 301 3.38 21.95 -7.63
C ILE A 301 2.95 22.11 -9.09
N GLU A 302 2.49 21.03 -9.76
CA GLU A 302 1.99 21.06 -11.15
C GLU A 302 0.86 22.06 -11.33
N SER A 303 0.00 22.29 -10.35
CA SER A 303 -1.16 23.19 -10.46
C SER A 303 -0.82 24.67 -10.48
N PHE A 304 0.34 25.05 -9.94
CA PHE A 304 0.76 26.47 -9.87
C PHE A 304 2.08 26.80 -10.56
N ILE A 305 2.83 25.78 -11.04
CA ILE A 305 4.15 26.01 -11.63
C ILE A 305 4.10 26.89 -12.88
N ASP A 306 3.07 26.75 -13.72
CA ASP A 306 2.89 27.58 -14.92
C ASP A 306 2.72 29.05 -14.57
N ARG A 307 2.00 29.34 -13.49
CA ARG A 307 1.86 30.71 -12.96
C ARG A 307 3.22 31.25 -12.46
N VAL A 308 3.98 30.44 -11.75
CA VAL A 308 5.33 30.81 -11.29
C VAL A 308 6.24 31.13 -12.47
N VAL A 309 6.21 30.34 -13.54
CA VAL A 309 7.00 30.59 -14.76
C VAL A 309 6.57 31.87 -15.47
N ALA A 310 5.26 32.12 -15.57
CA ALA A 310 4.69 33.29 -16.25
C ALA A 310 4.91 34.59 -15.47
N GLU A 311 4.58 34.60 -14.18
CA GLU A 311 4.57 35.80 -13.35
C GLU A 311 5.94 36.08 -12.70
N LYS A 312 6.81 35.09 -12.60
CA LYS A 312 8.16 35.16 -11.97
C LYS A 312 8.12 35.86 -10.60
N PRO A 313 7.28 35.40 -9.67
CA PRO A 313 7.14 36.03 -8.38
C PRO A 313 8.49 35.93 -7.60
N GLU A 314 8.81 36.97 -6.85
CA GLU A 314 9.96 36.95 -5.93
C GLU A 314 9.75 35.93 -4.81
N LEU A 315 8.50 35.79 -4.36
CA LEU A 315 8.10 34.90 -3.30
C LEU A 315 6.75 34.26 -3.61
N ILE A 316 6.63 32.95 -3.31
CA ILE A 316 5.37 32.21 -3.32
C ILE A 316 4.96 32.05 -1.85
N VAL A 317 3.76 32.47 -1.50
CA VAL A 317 3.23 32.42 -0.12
C VAL A 317 2.30 31.24 0.02
N VAL A 318 2.60 30.32 0.93
CA VAL A 318 1.77 29.15 1.20
C VAL A 318 0.74 29.50 2.27
N GLN A 319 -0.53 29.23 1.96
CA GLN A 319 -1.68 29.53 2.81
C GLN A 319 -2.37 28.24 3.24
N ASP A 320 -2.87 28.22 4.48
CA ASP A 320 -3.74 27.15 4.97
C ASP A 320 -5.20 27.31 4.45
N SER A 321 -6.09 26.40 4.86
CA SER A 321 -7.51 26.41 4.50
C SER A 321 -8.24 27.71 4.92
N ASP A 322 -7.74 28.40 5.95
CA ASP A 322 -8.28 29.66 6.45
C ASP A 322 -7.61 30.89 5.79
N LYS A 323 -6.80 30.68 4.73
CA LYS A 323 -6.04 31.69 4.01
C LYS A 323 -5.01 32.44 4.86
N LYS A 324 -4.57 31.82 5.95
CA LYS A 324 -3.48 32.33 6.77
C LYS A 324 -2.14 31.90 6.15
N ASN A 325 -1.21 32.84 6.07
CA ASN A 325 0.14 32.57 5.58
C ASN A 325 0.91 31.70 6.59
N ILE A 326 1.26 30.48 6.19
CA ILE A 326 1.94 29.48 7.03
C ILE A 326 3.39 29.24 6.64
N GLY A 327 3.76 29.62 5.42
CA GLY A 327 5.13 29.46 4.93
C GLY A 327 5.36 30.17 3.61
N SER A 328 6.56 30.02 3.08
CA SER A 328 6.94 30.60 1.79
C SER A 328 7.83 29.68 0.97
N LEU A 329 7.87 29.92 -0.33
CA LEU A 329 8.71 29.23 -1.29
C LEU A 329 9.41 30.24 -2.18
N THR A 330 10.70 30.04 -2.42
CA THR A 330 11.43 30.79 -3.45
C THR A 330 11.45 30.00 -4.76
N SER A 331 11.54 30.70 -5.89
CA SER A 331 11.72 30.08 -7.21
C SER A 331 12.98 29.19 -7.26
N LYS A 332 14.02 29.57 -6.47
CA LYS A 332 15.23 28.78 -6.31
C LYS A 332 14.94 27.43 -5.64
N ARG A 333 14.27 27.44 -4.49
CA ARG A 333 13.88 26.22 -3.76
C ARG A 333 13.01 25.31 -4.61
N LEU A 334 12.04 25.87 -5.33
CA LEU A 334 11.18 25.12 -6.25
C LEU A 334 12.02 24.46 -7.35
N SER A 335 12.97 25.18 -7.95
CA SER A 335 13.87 24.64 -8.96
C SER A 335 14.79 23.54 -8.41
N GLU A 336 15.31 23.66 -7.19
CA GLU A 336 16.14 22.63 -6.54
C GLU A 336 15.38 21.35 -6.29
N VAL A 337 14.13 21.44 -5.84
CA VAL A 337 13.26 20.29 -5.56
C VAL A 337 12.83 19.58 -6.83
N LEU A 338 12.61 20.32 -7.93
CA LEU A 338 12.22 19.76 -9.23
C LEU A 338 13.38 19.28 -10.08
N LYS A 339 14.62 19.73 -9.78
CA LYS A 339 15.82 19.18 -10.40
C LYS A 339 16.05 17.78 -9.85
N LYS A 340 16.40 16.87 -10.75
CA LYS A 340 16.78 15.49 -10.39
C LYS A 340 18.07 15.46 -9.59
#